data_57befc66ac386a46414220022c8dc694
#
_entry.id   57befc66ac386a46414220022c8dc694
#
_cell.length_a   1.000
_cell.length_b   1.000
_cell.length_c   1.000
_cell.angle_alpha   90.00
_cell.angle_beta   90.00
_cell.angle_gamma   90.00
#
_symmetry.space_group_name_H-M   'P 1'
#
loop_
_entity.id
_entity.type
_entity.pdbx_description
1 polymer ?
#
loop_
_entity_poly.entity_id
_entity_poly.type
_entity_poly.pdbx_seq_one_letter_code
_entity_poly.pdbx_strand_id
1 'polypeptide(L)'
;MIKEPDHHIGKVRNAGARAADHDILIFVDADTLVPPPLLLRIARAMSEPACLGGAVDAAHRPEHPLLKAYLKLWRVVGTVAGMAQGACQFCRREVFFELGGYSETLYMGEDVDFYWRLRRLARRRQLRTCFIRDLQVVPSARRFDRWPLWRTLVWTNPIVVMALRRRRSSWTHWYHDAPR
;
A
#
# COMPACT_ATOMS: atom_id res chain seq x y z
N MET A 1 -20.19 8.87 4.52
CA MET A 1 -18.77 9.22 4.76
C MET A 1 -18.40 8.83 6.18
N ILE A 2 -17.37 8.02 6.37
CA ILE A 2 -16.90 7.56 7.67
C ILE A 2 -15.78 8.49 8.12
N LYS A 3 -15.83 8.90 9.40
CA LYS A 3 -14.75 9.71 10.01
C LYS A 3 -13.99 8.81 10.98
N GLU A 4 -12.69 8.70 10.80
CA GLU A 4 -11.77 8.12 11.78
C GLU A 4 -11.00 9.28 12.44
N PRO A 5 -11.15 9.50 13.75
CA PRO A 5 -10.56 10.64 14.43
C PRO A 5 -9.03 10.53 14.55
N ASP A 6 -8.51 9.31 14.60
CA ASP A 6 -7.08 9.10 14.68
C ASP A 6 -6.41 9.26 13.31
N HIS A 7 -5.44 10.14 13.23
CA HIS A 7 -4.60 10.30 12.04
C HIS A 7 -3.63 9.10 11.93
N HIS A 8 -4.18 7.93 11.57
CA HIS A 8 -3.44 6.69 11.42
C HIS A 8 -3.95 5.92 10.19
N ILE A 9 -3.09 5.73 9.18
CA ILE A 9 -3.48 5.16 7.89
C ILE A 9 -4.13 3.78 8.05
N GLY A 10 -3.54 2.89 8.88
CA GLY A 10 -4.10 1.57 9.15
C GLY A 10 -5.51 1.63 9.76
N LYS A 11 -5.74 2.54 10.72
CA LYS A 11 -7.07 2.72 11.33
C LYS A 11 -8.10 3.21 10.32
N VAL A 12 -7.73 4.21 9.50
CA VAL A 12 -8.61 4.74 8.44
C VAL A 12 -9.02 3.65 7.45
N ARG A 13 -8.05 2.84 6.97
CA ARG A 13 -8.33 1.72 6.07
C ARG A 13 -9.19 0.65 6.74
N ASN A 14 -8.93 0.31 8.01
CA ASN A 14 -9.74 -0.64 8.78
C ASN A 14 -11.17 -0.14 8.98
N ALA A 15 -11.37 1.15 9.29
CA ALA A 15 -12.69 1.75 9.42
C ALA A 15 -13.46 1.67 8.09
N GLY A 16 -12.80 1.97 6.97
CA GLY A 16 -13.39 1.81 5.63
C GLY A 16 -13.79 0.37 5.34
N ALA A 17 -12.95 -0.60 5.69
CA ALA A 17 -13.22 -2.03 5.48
C ALA A 17 -14.42 -2.53 6.30
N ARG A 18 -14.57 -2.06 7.54
CA ARG A 18 -15.73 -2.40 8.39
C ARG A 18 -17.05 -1.92 7.80
N ALA A 19 -17.02 -0.78 7.13
CA ALA A 19 -18.20 -0.19 6.55
C ALA A 19 -18.49 -0.60 5.10
N ALA A 20 -17.63 -1.40 4.52
CA ALA A 20 -17.85 -1.95 3.17
C ALA A 20 -18.69 -3.22 3.25
N ASP A 21 -19.68 -3.35 2.35
CA ASP A 21 -20.65 -4.47 2.35
C ASP A 21 -20.33 -5.56 1.33
N HIS A 22 -19.42 -5.31 0.40
CA HIS A 22 -19.11 -6.24 -0.69
C HIS A 22 -18.00 -7.23 -0.32
N ASP A 23 -17.95 -8.35 -1.04
CA ASP A 23 -17.03 -9.46 -0.80
C ASP A 23 -15.57 -9.15 -1.17
N ILE A 24 -15.34 -8.13 -1.98
CA ILE A 24 -14.01 -7.69 -2.40
C ILE A 24 -13.76 -6.28 -1.87
N LEU A 25 -12.72 -6.14 -1.07
CA LEU A 25 -12.23 -4.85 -0.60
C LEU A 25 -11.12 -4.35 -1.53
N ILE A 26 -11.22 -3.10 -1.94
CA ILE A 26 -10.20 -2.40 -2.74
C ILE A 26 -9.81 -1.14 -1.98
N PHE A 27 -8.54 -1.06 -1.60
CA PHE A 27 -7.96 0.10 -0.91
C PHE A 27 -7.17 0.92 -1.91
N VAL A 28 -7.52 2.19 -2.03
CA VAL A 28 -6.84 3.16 -2.91
C VAL A 28 -6.54 4.40 -2.09
N ASP A 29 -5.30 4.89 -2.18
CA ASP A 29 -4.93 6.14 -1.52
C ASP A 29 -5.62 7.33 -2.23
N ALA A 30 -6.07 8.30 -1.44
CA ALA A 30 -6.90 9.42 -1.93
C ALA A 30 -6.21 10.33 -2.96
N ASP A 31 -4.88 10.27 -3.05
CA ASP A 31 -4.06 11.02 -3.98
C ASP A 31 -3.48 10.15 -5.12
N THR A 32 -4.09 9.00 -5.36
CA THR A 32 -3.66 8.05 -6.39
C THR A 32 -4.56 8.12 -7.62
N LEU A 33 -3.96 8.32 -8.78
CA LEU A 33 -4.67 8.23 -10.07
C LEU A 33 -4.84 6.76 -10.46
N VAL A 34 -6.09 6.40 -10.73
CA VAL A 34 -6.49 5.02 -11.08
C VAL A 34 -6.90 4.98 -12.54
N PRO A 35 -6.31 4.10 -13.37
CA PRO A 35 -6.73 3.96 -14.77
C PRO A 35 -8.14 3.36 -14.85
N PRO A 36 -9.00 3.82 -15.79
CA PRO A 36 -10.39 3.39 -15.90
C PRO A 36 -10.61 1.86 -15.90
N PRO A 37 -9.79 1.03 -16.59
CA PRO A 37 -10.03 -0.42 -16.66
C PRO A 37 -9.62 -1.18 -15.38
N LEU A 38 -9.06 -0.51 -14.35
CA LEU A 38 -8.47 -1.20 -13.21
C LEU A 38 -9.48 -2.00 -12.40
N LEU A 39 -10.68 -1.47 -12.16
CA LEU A 39 -11.70 -2.18 -11.40
C LEU A 39 -12.12 -3.48 -12.09
N LEU A 40 -12.30 -3.44 -13.40
CA LEU A 40 -12.59 -4.64 -14.19
C LEU A 40 -11.43 -5.64 -14.16
N ARG A 41 -10.20 -5.14 -14.20
CA ARG A 41 -8.99 -5.98 -14.12
C ARG A 41 -8.87 -6.68 -12.76
N ILE A 42 -9.17 -5.97 -11.67
CA ILE A 42 -9.23 -6.55 -10.33
C ILE A 42 -10.36 -7.59 -10.24
N ALA A 43 -11.56 -7.26 -10.72
CA ALA A 43 -12.68 -8.19 -10.72
C ALA A 43 -12.34 -9.50 -11.45
N ARG A 44 -11.69 -9.43 -12.61
CA ARG A 44 -11.20 -10.61 -13.33
C ARG A 44 -10.16 -11.41 -12.54
N ALA A 45 -9.25 -10.75 -11.83
CA ALA A 45 -8.29 -11.45 -10.98
C ALA A 45 -8.97 -12.16 -9.79
N MET A 46 -10.00 -11.53 -9.23
CA MET A 46 -10.74 -12.03 -8.06
C MET A 46 -11.85 -13.03 -8.43
N SER A 47 -12.24 -13.15 -9.70
CA SER A 47 -13.16 -14.20 -10.16
C SER A 47 -12.57 -15.61 -10.02
N GLU A 48 -11.24 -15.72 -9.91
CA GLU A 48 -10.61 -17.00 -9.63
C GLU A 48 -10.68 -17.32 -8.12
N PRO A 49 -11.31 -18.45 -7.75
CA PRO A 49 -11.44 -18.85 -6.35
C PRO A 49 -10.09 -18.97 -5.62
N ALA A 50 -9.04 -19.36 -6.34
CA ALA A 50 -7.68 -19.50 -5.78
C ALA A 50 -7.01 -18.16 -5.45
N CYS A 51 -7.54 -17.01 -5.90
CA CYS A 51 -6.97 -15.70 -5.62
C CYS A 51 -7.57 -15.11 -4.33
N LEU A 52 -6.76 -14.97 -3.29
CA LEU A 52 -7.16 -14.36 -2.02
C LEU A 52 -7.15 -12.83 -2.05
N GLY A 53 -6.38 -12.24 -2.94
CA GLY A 53 -6.19 -10.80 -3.07
C GLY A 53 -4.87 -10.46 -3.75
N GLY A 54 -4.50 -9.19 -3.70
CA GLY A 54 -3.31 -8.75 -4.38
C GLY A 54 -3.01 -7.27 -4.25
N ALA A 55 -2.18 -6.79 -5.15
CA ALA A 55 -1.85 -5.39 -5.28
C ALA A 55 -1.63 -5.00 -6.74
N VAL A 56 -1.66 -3.72 -7.00
CA VAL A 56 -1.40 -3.12 -8.30
C VAL A 56 -0.04 -2.44 -8.29
N ASP A 57 0.67 -2.53 -9.40
CA ASP A 57 1.94 -1.86 -9.56
C ASP A 57 1.77 -0.33 -9.48
N ALA A 58 2.61 0.31 -8.67
CA ALA A 58 2.58 1.75 -8.44
C ALA A 58 3.74 2.43 -9.16
N ALA A 59 3.43 3.37 -10.04
CA ALA A 59 4.41 4.14 -10.81
C ALA A 59 4.55 5.54 -10.24
N HIS A 60 5.46 5.74 -9.30
CA HIS A 60 5.81 7.09 -8.84
C HIS A 60 6.55 7.86 -9.93
N ARG A 61 6.16 9.10 -10.17
CA ARG A 61 6.72 9.99 -11.21
C ARG A 61 7.27 11.29 -10.62
N PRO A 62 8.31 11.23 -9.76
CA PRO A 62 8.94 12.45 -9.24
C PRO A 62 9.64 13.20 -10.38
N GLU A 63 9.83 14.51 -10.22
CA GLU A 63 10.53 15.33 -11.22
C GLU A 63 12.04 15.05 -11.21
N HIS A 64 12.63 14.90 -10.02
CA HIS A 64 14.08 14.79 -9.85
C HIS A 64 14.64 13.43 -10.36
N PRO A 65 15.66 13.43 -11.25
CA PRO A 65 16.17 12.21 -11.89
C PRO A 65 16.78 11.20 -10.92
N LEU A 66 17.48 11.67 -9.88
CA LEU A 66 18.01 10.76 -8.84
C LEU A 66 16.91 10.06 -8.06
N LEU A 67 15.77 10.72 -7.81
CA LEU A 67 14.63 10.10 -7.18
C LEU A 67 13.98 9.06 -8.09
N LYS A 68 13.93 9.30 -9.40
CA LYS A 68 13.47 8.29 -10.37
C LYS A 68 14.32 7.03 -10.30
N ALA A 69 15.64 7.19 -10.31
CA ALA A 69 16.57 6.05 -10.22
C ALA A 69 16.44 5.31 -8.87
N TYR A 70 16.38 6.06 -7.78
CA TYR A 70 16.22 5.54 -6.42
C TYR A 70 14.90 4.72 -6.28
N LEU A 71 13.76 5.28 -6.70
CA LEU A 71 12.48 4.61 -6.62
C LEU A 71 12.41 3.39 -7.54
N LYS A 72 13.05 3.45 -8.72
CA LYS A 72 13.19 2.29 -9.61
C LYS A 72 13.98 1.16 -8.95
N LEU A 73 15.09 1.48 -8.28
CA LEU A 73 15.88 0.51 -7.50
C LEU A 73 15.00 -0.15 -6.43
N TRP A 74 14.31 0.64 -5.61
CA TRP A 74 13.46 0.11 -4.55
C TRP A 74 12.25 -0.67 -5.06
N ARG A 75 11.74 -0.33 -6.24
CA ARG A 75 10.70 -1.13 -6.91
C ARG A 75 11.22 -2.53 -7.26
N VAL A 76 12.44 -2.63 -7.77
CA VAL A 76 13.08 -3.93 -8.07
C VAL A 76 13.30 -4.72 -6.77
N VAL A 77 13.93 -4.10 -5.77
CA VAL A 77 14.14 -4.73 -4.45
C VAL A 77 12.82 -5.17 -3.83
N GLY A 78 11.80 -4.32 -3.85
CA GLY A 78 10.47 -4.63 -3.35
C GLY A 78 9.81 -5.81 -4.07
N THR A 79 9.99 -5.90 -5.39
CA THR A 79 9.49 -7.04 -6.18
C THR A 79 10.15 -8.35 -5.74
N VAL A 80 11.47 -8.37 -5.58
CA VAL A 80 12.23 -9.54 -5.11
C VAL A 80 11.84 -9.91 -3.68
N ALA A 81 11.75 -8.93 -2.78
CA ALA A 81 11.31 -9.12 -1.40
C ALA A 81 9.81 -9.44 -1.26
N GLY A 82 9.06 -9.39 -2.37
CA GLY A 82 7.63 -9.64 -2.39
C GLY A 82 6.83 -8.59 -1.62
N MET A 83 7.28 -7.36 -1.64
CA MET A 83 6.57 -6.20 -1.09
C MET A 83 5.53 -5.71 -2.10
N ALA A 84 4.44 -5.14 -1.58
CA ALA A 84 3.50 -4.37 -2.37
C ALA A 84 3.20 -3.07 -1.65
N GLN A 85 3.22 -1.98 -2.41
CA GLN A 85 2.90 -0.66 -1.89
C GLN A 85 1.39 -0.50 -1.71
N GLY A 86 1.00 0.30 -0.73
CA GLY A 86 -0.39 0.51 -0.34
C GLY A 86 -1.21 1.39 -1.29
N ALA A 87 -0.60 1.95 -2.34
CA ALA A 87 -1.30 2.84 -3.27
C ALA A 87 -2.57 2.21 -3.88
N CYS A 88 -2.53 0.88 -4.15
CA CYS A 88 -3.72 0.10 -4.48
C CYS A 88 -3.52 -1.36 -4.07
N GLN A 89 -4.28 -1.82 -3.08
CA GLN A 89 -4.32 -3.21 -2.64
C GLN A 89 -5.76 -3.71 -2.64
N PHE A 90 -5.95 -5.01 -2.85
CA PHE A 90 -7.28 -5.62 -2.85
C PHE A 90 -7.25 -7.02 -2.25
N CYS A 91 -8.36 -7.45 -1.65
CA CYS A 91 -8.49 -8.80 -1.10
C CYS A 91 -9.96 -9.20 -0.90
N ARG A 92 -10.19 -10.47 -0.63
CA ARG A 92 -11.49 -10.95 -0.14
C ARG A 92 -11.75 -10.35 1.23
N ARG A 93 -12.98 -9.91 1.47
CA ARG A 93 -13.41 -9.30 2.74
C ARG A 93 -13.19 -10.25 3.91
N GLU A 94 -13.59 -11.51 3.77
CA GLU A 94 -13.37 -12.56 4.77
C GLU A 94 -11.89 -12.72 5.15
N VAL A 95 -11.00 -12.75 4.13
CA VAL A 95 -9.55 -12.86 4.31
C VAL A 95 -8.97 -11.64 5.02
N PHE A 96 -9.49 -10.45 4.72
CA PHE A 96 -9.07 -9.22 5.40
C PHE A 96 -9.32 -9.30 6.90
N PHE A 97 -10.52 -9.69 7.30
CA PHE A 97 -10.88 -9.80 8.72
C PHE A 97 -10.20 -10.99 9.41
N GLU A 98 -10.02 -12.11 8.74
CA GLU A 98 -9.23 -13.24 9.24
C GLU A 98 -7.78 -12.82 9.56
N LEU A 99 -7.17 -11.99 8.73
CA LEU A 99 -5.84 -11.45 8.97
C LEU A 99 -5.81 -10.33 10.03
N GLY A 100 -6.96 -9.89 10.55
CA GLY A 100 -7.06 -8.79 11.50
C GLY A 100 -6.85 -7.40 10.88
N GLY A 101 -6.99 -7.27 9.55
CA GLY A 101 -6.85 -6.02 8.83
C GLY A 101 -5.42 -5.46 8.78
N TYR A 102 -5.28 -4.16 8.56
CA TYR A 102 -4.01 -3.45 8.66
C TYR A 102 -3.58 -3.30 10.11
N SER A 103 -2.27 -3.41 10.37
CA SER A 103 -1.74 -3.20 11.72
C SER A 103 -1.92 -1.75 12.18
N GLU A 104 -2.58 -1.57 13.33
CA GLU A 104 -2.78 -0.26 13.97
C GLU A 104 -1.61 0.14 14.88
N THR A 105 -0.58 -0.70 14.99
CA THR A 105 0.65 -0.42 15.72
C THR A 105 1.81 0.01 14.83
N LEU A 106 1.61 -0.02 13.50
CA LEU A 106 2.60 0.39 12.51
C LEU A 106 2.23 1.75 11.94
N TYR A 107 3.07 2.74 12.19
CA TYR A 107 2.91 4.10 11.65
C TYR A 107 3.46 4.24 10.23
N MET A 108 4.19 3.22 9.73
CA MET A 108 4.70 3.14 8.36
C MET A 108 4.89 1.68 7.96
N GLY A 109 4.63 1.36 6.66
CA GLY A 109 4.80 0.02 6.12
C GLY A 109 3.73 -0.98 6.55
N GLU A 110 2.57 -0.50 7.02
CA GLU A 110 1.39 -1.31 7.35
C GLU A 110 0.86 -2.06 6.13
N ASP A 111 1.03 -1.48 4.95
CA ASP A 111 0.67 -2.02 3.64
C ASP A 111 1.55 -3.22 3.26
N VAL A 112 2.86 -3.08 3.43
CA VAL A 112 3.82 -4.16 3.18
C VAL A 112 3.59 -5.31 4.16
N ASP A 113 3.37 -4.99 5.45
CA ASP A 113 3.05 -5.98 6.48
C ASP A 113 1.78 -6.77 6.14
N PHE A 114 0.71 -6.07 5.76
CA PHE A 114 -0.54 -6.70 5.36
C PHE A 114 -0.34 -7.63 4.15
N TYR A 115 0.35 -7.15 3.12
CA TYR A 115 0.60 -7.94 1.92
C TYR A 115 1.46 -9.19 2.20
N TRP A 116 2.45 -9.12 3.09
CA TRP A 116 3.23 -10.28 3.51
C TRP A 116 2.38 -11.30 4.28
N ARG A 117 1.48 -10.84 5.17
CA ARG A 117 0.54 -11.72 5.88
C ARG A 117 -0.41 -12.41 4.90
N LEU A 118 -0.94 -11.67 3.93
CA LEU A 118 -1.79 -12.19 2.86
C LEU A 118 -1.06 -13.27 2.03
N ARG A 119 0.17 -12.99 1.59
CA ARG A 119 0.99 -13.97 0.86
C ARG A 119 1.31 -15.21 1.68
N ARG A 120 1.59 -15.05 2.96
CA ARG A 120 1.86 -16.18 3.87
C ARG A 120 0.62 -17.06 4.01
N LEU A 121 -0.55 -16.46 4.20
CA LEU A 121 -1.82 -17.19 4.26
C LEU A 121 -2.10 -17.94 2.96
N ALA A 122 -1.96 -17.27 1.81
CA ALA A 122 -2.15 -17.88 0.50
C ALA A 122 -1.24 -19.12 0.32
N ARG A 123 0.05 -19.01 0.65
CA ARG A 123 0.99 -20.15 0.57
C ARG A 123 0.58 -21.31 1.49
N ARG A 124 0.15 -21.02 2.73
CA ARG A 124 -0.30 -22.05 3.68
C ARG A 124 -1.53 -22.81 3.19
N ARG A 125 -2.40 -22.14 2.45
CA ARG A 125 -3.62 -22.72 1.87
C ARG A 125 -3.44 -23.28 0.46
N GLN A 126 -2.22 -23.24 -0.08
CA GLN A 126 -1.94 -23.60 -1.48
C GLN A 126 -2.75 -22.75 -2.48
N LEU A 127 -3.07 -21.52 -2.08
CA LEU A 127 -3.74 -20.50 -2.87
C LEU A 127 -2.74 -19.43 -3.31
N ARG A 128 -3.19 -18.42 -4.05
CA ARG A 128 -2.32 -17.40 -4.62
C ARG A 128 -2.73 -15.97 -4.29
N THR A 129 -1.76 -15.07 -4.43
CA THR A 129 -1.98 -13.63 -4.52
C THR A 129 -1.69 -13.16 -5.94
N CYS A 130 -2.40 -12.14 -6.41
CA CYS A 130 -2.24 -11.54 -7.72
C CYS A 130 -1.52 -10.21 -7.61
N PHE A 131 -0.45 -10.01 -8.39
CA PHE A 131 0.18 -8.70 -8.54
C PHE A 131 -0.05 -8.19 -9.97
N ILE A 132 -0.90 -7.18 -10.12
CA ILE A 132 -1.27 -6.61 -11.43
C ILE A 132 -0.16 -5.67 -11.89
N ARG A 133 0.48 -5.99 -13.02
CA ARG A 133 1.60 -5.23 -13.64
C ARG A 133 1.25 -4.63 -14.99
N ASP A 134 0.25 -5.16 -15.63
CA ASP A 134 -0.27 -4.71 -16.94
C ASP A 134 -1.02 -3.38 -16.86
N LEU A 135 -1.42 -2.98 -15.67
CA LEU A 135 -1.96 -1.66 -15.34
C LEU A 135 -1.19 -1.09 -14.15
N GLN A 136 -1.01 0.23 -14.15
CA GLN A 136 -0.31 0.92 -13.08
C GLN A 136 -1.21 2.00 -12.49
N VAL A 137 -1.17 2.14 -11.17
CA VAL A 137 -1.68 3.33 -10.46
C VAL A 137 -0.56 4.35 -10.30
N VAL A 138 -0.92 5.63 -10.29
CA VAL A 138 0.05 6.72 -10.17
C VAL A 138 -0.22 7.50 -8.88
N PRO A 139 0.47 7.16 -7.79
CA PRO A 139 0.41 7.94 -6.56
C PRO A 139 0.99 9.34 -6.77
N SER A 140 0.51 10.30 -6.01
CA SER A 140 1.02 11.67 -6.05
C SER A 140 2.51 11.73 -5.71
N ALA A 141 3.28 12.41 -6.55
CA ALA A 141 4.69 12.66 -6.31
C ALA A 141 4.94 13.91 -5.44
N ARG A 142 3.90 14.66 -5.05
CA ARG A 142 4.00 15.95 -4.31
C ARG A 142 4.99 15.94 -3.16
N ARG A 143 5.06 14.85 -2.40
CA ARG A 143 5.99 14.70 -1.27
C ARG A 143 7.43 14.61 -1.74
N PHE A 144 7.69 13.85 -2.81
CA PHE A 144 9.01 13.70 -3.39
C PHE A 144 9.53 14.99 -4.03
N ASP A 145 8.63 15.80 -4.58
CA ASP A 145 8.99 17.04 -5.29
C ASP A 145 9.18 18.22 -4.32
N ARG A 146 8.50 18.19 -3.15
CA ARG A 146 8.58 19.26 -2.14
C ARG A 146 9.60 19.04 -1.04
N TRP A 147 9.94 17.80 -0.75
CA TRP A 147 10.92 17.49 0.28
C TRP A 147 12.35 17.62 -0.25
N PRO A 148 13.30 18.10 0.59
CA PRO A 148 14.71 18.02 0.22
C PRO A 148 15.10 16.56 -0.03
N LEU A 149 15.99 16.35 -1.01
CA LEU A 149 16.42 15.04 -1.49
C LEU A 149 16.85 14.11 -0.35
N TRP A 150 17.68 14.61 0.57
CA TRP A 150 18.16 13.82 1.70
C TRP A 150 17.02 13.31 2.60
N ARG A 151 15.99 14.15 2.84
CA ARG A 151 14.82 13.78 3.65
C ARG A 151 14.06 12.64 2.99
N THR A 152 13.86 12.73 1.70
CA THR A 152 13.20 11.67 0.92
C THR A 152 14.01 10.37 1.00
N LEU A 153 15.31 10.43 0.72
CA LEU A 153 16.17 9.24 0.74
C LEU A 153 16.22 8.55 2.10
N VAL A 154 16.22 9.30 3.20
CA VAL A 154 16.25 8.74 4.57
C VAL A 154 14.89 8.12 4.93
N TRP A 155 13.80 8.89 4.79
CA TRP A 155 12.49 8.49 5.32
C TRP A 155 11.71 7.53 4.41
N THR A 156 12.15 7.30 3.20
CA THR A 156 11.62 6.23 2.33
C THR A 156 12.56 5.04 2.21
N ASN A 157 13.70 5.07 2.89
CA ASN A 157 14.61 3.93 2.94
C ASN A 157 13.98 2.77 3.72
N PRO A 158 13.82 1.59 3.13
CA PRO A 158 13.17 0.45 3.79
C PRO A 158 13.83 0.04 5.10
N ILE A 159 15.14 0.20 5.25
CA ILE A 159 15.84 -0.14 6.49
C ILE A 159 15.41 0.81 7.61
N VAL A 160 15.37 2.13 7.34
CA VAL A 160 14.91 3.15 8.28
C VAL A 160 13.43 2.94 8.62
N VAL A 161 12.61 2.69 7.60
CA VAL A 161 11.19 2.37 7.76
C VAL A 161 11.03 1.16 8.68
N MET A 162 11.71 0.06 8.43
CA MET A 162 11.61 -1.17 9.24
C MET A 162 12.06 -0.96 10.68
N ALA A 163 13.13 -0.17 10.91
CA ALA A 163 13.64 0.11 12.26
C ALA A 163 12.68 1.00 13.07
N LEU A 164 12.04 1.99 12.42
CA LEU A 164 11.28 3.03 13.09
C LEU A 164 9.76 2.89 12.95
N ARG A 165 9.25 1.93 12.19
CA ARG A 165 7.82 1.80 11.81
C ARG A 165 6.83 1.82 12.97
N ARG A 166 7.23 1.44 14.18
CA ARG A 166 6.39 1.41 15.39
C ARG A 166 6.46 2.67 16.23
N ARG A 167 7.40 3.58 15.96
CA ARG A 167 7.60 4.80 16.76
C ARG A 167 6.78 5.95 16.19
N ARG A 168 5.66 6.29 16.84
CA ARG A 168 4.79 7.42 16.43
C ARG A 168 5.57 8.73 16.23
N SER A 169 6.45 9.07 17.17
CA SER A 169 7.23 10.30 17.12
C SER A 169 8.12 10.43 15.90
N SER A 170 8.62 9.31 15.34
CA SER A 170 9.45 9.33 14.14
C SER A 170 8.66 9.69 12.87
N TRP A 171 7.33 9.50 12.88
CA TRP A 171 6.48 9.70 11.71
C TRP A 171 5.56 10.91 11.79
N THR A 172 5.69 11.74 12.82
CA THR A 172 4.87 12.97 12.99
C THR A 172 4.91 13.85 11.74
N HIS A 173 6.10 14.03 11.16
CA HIS A 173 6.28 14.79 9.92
C HIS A 173 5.60 14.16 8.69
N TRP A 174 5.38 12.84 8.71
CA TRP A 174 4.68 12.14 7.62
C TRP A 174 3.18 12.43 7.65
N TYR A 175 2.60 12.54 8.84
CA TYR A 175 1.17 12.75 9.04
C TYR A 175 0.76 14.21 9.09
N HIS A 176 1.63 15.11 9.59
CA HIS A 176 1.29 16.53 9.78
C HIS A 176 1.84 17.45 8.69
N ASP A 177 3.03 17.16 8.17
CA ASP A 177 3.69 17.98 7.13
C ASP A 177 3.32 17.49 5.72
N ALA A 178 2.27 16.70 5.55
CA ALA A 178 1.83 16.27 4.23
C ALA A 178 1.42 17.50 3.40
N PRO A 179 2.05 17.75 2.25
CA PRO A 179 1.65 18.87 1.39
C PRO A 179 0.21 18.65 0.91
N ARG A 180 -0.66 19.62 1.23
CA ARG A 180 -2.04 19.68 0.76
C ARG A 180 -2.12 20.19 -0.65
#